data_49ba1a4416408a6a3975e5705fd9b83a
#
_entry.id   49ba1a4416408a6a3975e5705fd9b83a
#
_cell.length_a   1.000
_cell.length_b   1.000
_cell.length_c   1.000
_cell.angle_alpha   90.00
_cell.angle_beta   90.00
_cell.angle_gamma   90.00
#
_symmetry.space_group_name_H-M   'P 1'
#
loop_
_entity.id
_entity.type
_entity.pdbx_description
1 polymer ?
#
loop_
_entity_poly.entity_id
_entity_poly.type
_entity_poly.pdbx_seq_one_letter_code
_entity_poly.pdbx_strand_id
1 'polypeptide(L)'
;MDEFAEYLRRARPHVSRIVPDVIGISVRNFLREKQLVHAQMLLRTTPATVEQIAIASGFGTGWTFYRCFKAAVGMTPTEYREHVTKRV
;
A
#
# COMPACT_ATOMS: atom_id res chain seq x y z
N MET A 1 -13.01 3.70 2.18
CA MET A 1 -13.20 2.25 2.29
C MET A 1 -14.63 1.80 2.07
N ASP A 2 -15.57 2.61 2.50
CA ASP A 2 -16.99 2.23 2.34
C ASP A 2 -17.38 2.11 0.88
N GLU A 3 -16.88 2.99 0.04
CA GLU A 3 -17.16 2.91 -1.40
C GLU A 3 -16.68 1.61 -2.00
N PHE A 4 -15.51 1.19 -1.59
CA PHE A 4 -14.92 -0.03 -2.11
C PHE A 4 -15.71 -1.25 -1.64
N ALA A 5 -16.10 -1.26 -0.38
CA ALA A 5 -16.90 -2.36 0.16
C ALA A 5 -18.25 -2.45 -0.53
N GLU A 6 -18.84 -1.30 -0.81
CA GLU A 6 -20.11 -1.26 -1.51
C GLU A 6 -19.98 -1.75 -2.94
N TYR A 7 -18.91 -1.37 -3.60
CA TYR A 7 -18.65 -1.85 -4.94
C TYR A 7 -18.54 -3.37 -4.97
N LEU A 8 -17.80 -3.93 -4.04
CA LEU A 8 -17.65 -5.38 -3.96
C LEU A 8 -18.98 -6.08 -3.70
N ARG A 9 -19.81 -5.46 -2.89
CA ARG A 9 -21.10 -6.04 -2.57
C ARG A 9 -22.00 -6.10 -3.80
N ARG A 10 -21.98 -5.05 -4.60
CA ARG A 10 -22.77 -4.99 -5.82
C ARG A 10 -22.30 -5.97 -6.86
N ALA A 11 -20.99 -6.10 -7.01
CA ALA A 11 -20.41 -6.96 -8.01
C ALA A 11 -20.45 -8.43 -7.63
N ARG A 12 -20.66 -8.71 -6.37
CA ARG A 12 -20.54 -10.04 -5.83
C ARG A 12 -21.39 -11.11 -6.53
N PRO A 13 -22.67 -10.86 -6.79
CA PRO A 13 -23.47 -11.88 -7.42
C PRO A 13 -22.92 -12.34 -8.76
N HIS A 14 -22.34 -11.45 -9.50
CA HIS A 14 -21.76 -11.79 -10.79
C HIS A 14 -20.38 -12.39 -10.65
N VAL A 15 -19.56 -11.74 -9.89
CA VAL A 15 -18.13 -12.00 -9.90
C VAL A 15 -17.78 -13.23 -9.09
N SER A 16 -18.48 -13.47 -8.00
CA SER A 16 -18.15 -14.62 -7.16
C SER A 16 -18.36 -15.94 -7.88
N ARG A 17 -19.23 -15.95 -8.86
CA ARG A 17 -19.48 -17.17 -9.63
C ARG A 17 -18.45 -17.35 -10.74
N ILE A 18 -17.91 -16.26 -11.24
CA ILE A 18 -17.03 -16.31 -12.39
C ILE A 18 -15.58 -16.51 -11.99
N VAL A 19 -14.98 -15.58 -11.25
CA VAL A 19 -13.57 -15.69 -10.90
C VAL A 19 -13.32 -15.06 -9.54
N PRO A 20 -13.67 -15.74 -8.45
CA PRO A 20 -13.47 -15.16 -7.12
C PRO A 20 -12.01 -14.90 -6.77
N ASP A 21 -11.09 -15.71 -7.28
CA ASP A 21 -9.67 -15.55 -6.98
C ASP A 21 -9.13 -14.26 -7.58
N VAL A 22 -9.57 -13.94 -8.78
CA VAL A 22 -9.13 -12.71 -9.43
C VAL A 22 -9.59 -11.49 -8.64
N ILE A 23 -10.81 -11.55 -8.14
CA ILE A 23 -11.34 -10.46 -7.32
C ILE A 23 -10.54 -10.30 -6.05
N GLY A 24 -10.18 -11.42 -5.40
CA GLY A 24 -9.37 -11.37 -4.19
C GLY A 24 -8.02 -10.73 -4.42
N ILE A 25 -7.40 -11.05 -5.55
CA ILE A 25 -6.10 -10.46 -5.91
C ILE A 25 -6.24 -8.98 -6.17
N SER A 26 -7.29 -8.56 -6.86
CA SER A 26 -7.52 -7.15 -7.15
C SER A 26 -7.72 -6.33 -5.88
N VAL A 27 -8.47 -6.89 -4.92
CA VAL A 27 -8.69 -6.21 -3.65
C VAL A 27 -7.37 -6.03 -2.91
N ARG A 28 -6.58 -7.09 -2.88
CA ARG A 28 -5.28 -7.05 -2.21
C ARG A 28 -4.36 -6.00 -2.84
N ASN A 29 -4.33 -5.97 -4.15
CA ASN A 29 -3.49 -5.01 -4.87
C ASN A 29 -3.95 -3.58 -4.63
N PHE A 30 -5.26 -3.36 -4.62
CA PHE A 30 -5.81 -2.05 -4.36
C PHE A 30 -5.43 -1.55 -2.97
N LEU A 31 -5.59 -2.40 -1.97
CA LEU A 31 -5.24 -2.03 -0.60
C LEU A 31 -3.75 -1.78 -0.45
N ARG A 32 -2.95 -2.63 -1.08
CA ARG A 32 -1.50 -2.47 -1.03
C ARG A 32 -1.06 -1.16 -1.65
N GLU A 33 -1.69 -0.80 -2.75
CA GLU A 33 -1.40 0.46 -3.43
C GLU A 33 -1.69 1.64 -2.53
N LYS A 34 -2.83 1.61 -1.86
CA LYS A 34 -3.21 2.68 -0.95
C LYS A 34 -2.24 2.78 0.22
N GLN A 35 -1.82 1.63 0.74
CA GLN A 35 -0.86 1.60 1.82
C GLN A 35 0.48 2.21 1.40
N LEU A 36 0.92 1.90 0.18
CA LEU A 36 2.17 2.43 -0.32
C LEU A 36 2.11 3.94 -0.54
N VAL A 37 1.00 4.42 -1.08
CA VAL A 37 0.82 5.86 -1.27
C VAL A 37 0.85 6.59 0.07
N HIS A 38 0.18 6.04 1.07
CA HIS A 38 0.18 6.62 2.41
C HIS A 38 1.59 6.63 2.99
N ALA A 39 2.32 5.54 2.82
CA ALA A 39 3.69 5.45 3.31
C ALA A 39 4.59 6.48 2.64
N GLN A 40 4.45 6.65 1.32
CA GLN A 40 5.23 7.64 0.60
C GLN A 40 4.98 9.04 1.14
N MET A 41 3.72 9.35 1.41
CA MET A 41 3.38 10.64 1.98
C MET A 41 4.03 10.83 3.34
N LEU A 42 3.98 9.82 4.19
CA LEU A 42 4.59 9.91 5.51
C LEU A 42 6.10 10.06 5.44
N LEU A 43 6.73 9.38 4.48
CA LEU A 43 8.17 9.50 4.30
C LEU A 43 8.58 10.92 3.90
N ARG A 44 7.73 11.58 3.11
CA ARG A 44 8.02 12.93 2.66
C ARG A 44 7.69 14.00 3.68
N THR A 45 6.67 13.78 4.47
CA THR A 45 6.09 14.85 5.28
C THR A 45 6.32 14.73 6.78
N THR A 46 6.85 13.59 7.25
CA THR A 46 7.05 13.40 8.68
C THR A 46 8.45 12.90 8.98
N PRO A 47 8.95 13.11 10.20
CA PRO A 47 10.24 12.56 10.63
C PRO A 47 10.14 11.15 11.20
N ALA A 48 8.98 10.51 11.09
CA ALA A 48 8.78 9.18 11.63
C ALA A 48 9.78 8.19 11.05
N THR A 49 10.14 7.19 11.84
CA THR A 49 11.05 6.15 11.36
C THR A 49 10.38 5.27 10.34
N VAL A 50 11.17 4.57 9.54
CA VAL A 50 10.65 3.64 8.55
C VAL A 50 9.76 2.60 9.21
N GLU A 51 10.16 2.11 10.38
CA GLU A 51 9.35 1.12 11.10
C GLU A 51 8.02 1.69 11.57
N GLN A 52 8.05 2.91 12.08
CA GLN A 52 6.81 3.57 12.48
C GLN A 52 5.87 3.76 11.31
N ILE A 53 6.43 4.12 10.17
CA ILE A 53 5.64 4.31 8.96
C ILE A 53 5.07 2.97 8.46
N ALA A 54 5.85 1.90 8.56
CA ALA A 54 5.37 0.59 8.17
C ALA A 54 4.12 0.20 8.97
N ILE A 55 4.15 0.44 10.27
CA ILE A 55 3.02 0.12 11.13
C ILE A 55 1.83 1.04 10.82
N ALA A 56 2.11 2.34 10.71
CA ALA A 56 1.05 3.32 10.43
C ALA A 56 0.37 3.08 9.10
N SER A 57 1.11 2.52 8.13
CA SER A 57 0.56 2.25 6.81
C SER A 57 -0.09 0.88 6.69
N GLY A 58 -0.09 0.10 7.76
CA GLY A 58 -0.80 -1.17 7.76
C GLY A 58 0.01 -2.36 7.30
N PHE A 59 1.33 -2.25 7.22
CA PHE A 59 2.16 -3.38 6.77
C PHE A 59 2.47 -4.38 7.86
N GLY A 60 2.35 -3.99 9.10
CA GLY A 60 2.58 -4.90 10.21
C GLY A 60 4.03 -5.03 10.62
N THR A 61 4.92 -5.25 9.69
CA THR A 61 6.35 -5.37 9.99
C THR A 61 7.16 -4.53 9.02
N GLY A 62 8.34 -4.12 9.47
CA GLY A 62 9.25 -3.36 8.61
C GLY A 62 9.75 -4.17 7.43
N TRP A 63 9.90 -5.48 7.62
CA TRP A 63 10.38 -6.36 6.56
C TRP A 63 9.39 -6.42 5.40
N THR A 64 8.12 -6.61 5.70
CA THR A 64 7.08 -6.66 4.67
C THR A 64 7.01 -5.31 3.95
N PHE A 65 7.06 -4.22 4.71
CA PHE A 65 7.04 -2.88 4.14
C PHE A 65 8.22 -2.67 3.19
N TYR A 66 9.42 -3.04 3.63
CA TYR A 66 10.62 -2.89 2.84
C TYR A 66 10.49 -3.61 1.50
N ARG A 67 10.08 -4.87 1.52
CA ARG A 67 9.96 -5.67 0.31
C ARG A 67 8.92 -5.10 -0.65
N CYS A 68 7.76 -4.77 -0.13
CA CYS A 68 6.67 -4.26 -0.97
C CYS A 68 7.01 -2.90 -1.54
N PHE A 69 7.61 -2.04 -0.74
CA PHE A 69 7.96 -0.71 -1.18
C PHE A 69 9.01 -0.76 -2.28
N LYS A 70 10.05 -1.55 -2.08
CA LYS A 70 11.11 -1.66 -3.06
C LYS A 70 10.61 -2.24 -4.37
N ALA A 71 9.73 -3.24 -4.30
CA ALA A 71 9.18 -3.86 -5.49
C ALA A 71 8.32 -2.89 -6.29
N ALA A 72 7.56 -2.04 -5.60
CA ALA A 72 6.62 -1.14 -6.27
C ALA A 72 7.27 0.18 -6.70
N VAL A 73 8.17 0.71 -5.88
CA VAL A 73 8.74 2.04 -6.10
C VAL A 73 10.11 1.97 -6.77
N GLY A 74 10.81 0.85 -6.61
CA GLY A 74 12.13 0.70 -7.21
C GLY A 74 13.27 1.10 -6.31
N MET A 75 13.00 1.60 -5.13
CA MET A 75 14.02 1.95 -4.15
C MET A 75 13.50 1.66 -2.75
N THR A 76 14.41 1.55 -1.79
CA THR A 76 14.01 1.30 -0.42
C THR A 76 13.34 2.53 0.17
N PRO A 77 12.57 2.36 1.26
CA PRO A 77 11.95 3.52 1.91
C PRO A 77 12.98 4.56 2.34
N THR A 78 14.13 4.13 2.83
CA THR A 78 15.18 5.05 3.24
C THR A 78 15.74 5.80 2.06
N GLU A 79 16.00 5.09 0.96
CA GLU A 79 16.47 5.73 -0.27
C GLU A 79 15.46 6.72 -0.80
N TYR A 80 14.20 6.35 -0.75
CA TYR A 80 13.14 7.24 -1.20
C TYR A 80 13.11 8.52 -0.39
N ARG A 81 13.18 8.40 0.93
CA ARG A 81 13.19 9.57 1.80
C ARG A 81 14.36 10.49 1.51
N GLU A 82 15.53 9.91 1.34
CA GLU A 82 16.70 10.70 1.01
C GLU A 82 16.56 11.39 -0.33
N HIS A 83 16.00 10.67 -1.29
CA HIS A 83 15.84 11.20 -2.62
C HIS A 83 14.90 12.42 -2.63
N VAL A 84 13.77 12.34 -1.97
CA VAL A 84 12.82 13.45 -1.95
C VAL A 84 13.34 14.60 -1.10
N THR A 85 14.11 14.31 -0.07
CA THR A 85 14.68 15.35 0.78
C THR A 85 15.74 16.16 0.02
N LYS A 86 16.53 15.48 -0.78
CA LYS A 86 17.59 16.16 -1.54
C LYS A 86 17.03 17.09 -2.59
N ARG A 87 15.83 16.87 -3.04
CA ARG A 87 15.22 17.72 -4.07
C ARG A 87 14.77 19.06 -3.52
N VAL A 88 14.68 19.17 -2.23
CA VAL A 88 14.33 20.42 -1.57
C VAL A 88 15.57 21.23 -1.26
#